data_e5361380874a4bb6934ffe7d038f818c
#
_entry.id   e5361380874a4bb6934ffe7d038f818c
#
_cell.length_a   1.000
_cell.length_b   1.000
_cell.length_c   1.000
_cell.angle_alpha   90.00
_cell.angle_beta   90.00
_cell.angle_gamma   90.00
#
_symmetry.space_group_name_H-M   'P 1'
#
loop_
_entity.id
_entity.type
_entity.pdbx_description
1 polymer ?
#
loop_
_entity_poly.entity_id
_entity_poly.type
_entity_poly.pdbx_seq_one_letter_code
_entity_poly.pdbx_strand_id
1 'polypeptide(L)'
;MRYYERIDGSKYRNIWVVGDLHGCYTNLMKKLETIGFDTKKDLLISVGDLVDRGTENVECLELITFPWFRAVRGNHEQMMIDGLSERGNVNHWLLNGGGWFFNLDYDKEILAKALAHKADELPLIIELVSKGKKYVICHADYPCDXXXXGTANESATHKTGS
;
A
#
# COMPACT_ATOMS: atom_id res chain seq x y z
N MET A 1 5.29 3.58 14.76
CA MET A 1 5.61 3.61 13.32
C MET A 1 6.56 2.48 12.98
N ARG A 2 6.26 1.73 11.92
CA ARG A 2 7.11 0.63 11.44
C ARG A 2 7.80 1.10 10.15
N TYR A 3 9.12 1.06 10.13
CA TYR A 3 9.85 1.54 8.97
C TYR A 3 10.13 0.44 7.93
N TYR A 4 10.25 -0.80 8.38
CA TYR A 4 10.81 -1.86 7.56
C TYR A 4 10.11 -3.20 7.82
N GLU A 5 9.89 -3.95 6.74
CA GLU A 5 9.39 -5.32 6.81
C GLU A 5 10.18 -6.19 5.83
N ARG A 6 10.56 -7.38 6.27
CA ARG A 6 11.22 -8.36 5.39
C ARG A 6 10.24 -9.50 5.11
N ILE A 7 10.09 -9.85 3.84
CA ILE A 7 9.21 -10.92 3.40
C ILE A 7 10.03 -12.03 2.75
N ASP A 8 9.81 -13.26 3.20
CA ASP A 8 10.39 -14.46 2.58
C ASP A 8 9.46 -14.90 1.44
N GLY A 9 9.89 -14.66 0.21
CA GLY A 9 9.10 -14.97 -0.98
C GLY A 9 8.97 -16.45 -1.29
N SER A 10 9.80 -17.31 -0.66
CA SER A 10 9.75 -18.76 -0.92
C SER A 10 8.44 -19.39 -0.44
N LYS A 11 7.69 -18.68 0.41
CA LYS A 11 6.41 -19.15 0.95
C LYS A 11 5.24 -19.04 -0.05
N TYR A 12 5.45 -18.35 -1.17
CA TYR A 12 4.39 -18.04 -2.11
C TYR A 12 4.65 -18.64 -3.48
N ARG A 13 3.56 -19.05 -4.16
CA ARG A 13 3.63 -19.56 -5.52
C ARG A 13 4.03 -18.45 -6.49
N ASN A 14 3.30 -17.33 -6.46
CA ASN A 14 3.58 -16.15 -7.25
C ASN A 14 3.52 -14.92 -6.37
N ILE A 15 4.33 -13.92 -6.70
CA ILE A 15 4.32 -12.63 -6.01
C ILE A 15 4.11 -11.55 -7.07
N TRP A 16 3.09 -10.73 -6.86
CA TRP A 16 2.70 -9.66 -7.76
C TRP A 16 2.90 -8.33 -7.07
N VAL A 17 3.20 -7.30 -7.83
CA VAL A 17 3.31 -5.92 -7.30
C VAL A 17 2.29 -5.07 -8.03
N VAL A 18 1.56 -4.24 -7.27
CA VAL A 18 0.59 -3.31 -7.84
C VAL A 18 0.96 -1.88 -7.46
N GLY A 19 0.74 -0.97 -8.40
CA GLY A 19 0.93 0.47 -8.21
C GLY A 19 -0.18 1.10 -7.38
N ASP A 20 -0.28 2.43 -7.45
CA ASP A 20 -1.27 3.21 -6.72
C ASP A 20 -2.68 2.73 -7.03
N LEU A 21 -3.48 2.44 -6.01
CA LEU A 21 -4.85 1.96 -6.18
C LEU A 21 -5.88 3.09 -6.19
N HIS A 22 -5.68 4.11 -5.36
CA HIS A 22 -6.57 5.29 -5.31
C HIS A 22 -8.05 4.91 -5.37
N GLY A 23 -8.49 4.00 -4.49
CA GLY A 23 -9.90 3.63 -4.39
C GLY A 23 -10.45 2.83 -5.57
N CYS A 24 -9.61 2.11 -6.33
CA CYS A 24 -10.03 1.31 -7.47
C CYS A 24 -10.10 -0.19 -7.13
N TYR A 25 -10.86 -0.53 -6.11
CA TYR A 25 -10.94 -1.90 -5.60
C TYR A 25 -11.52 -2.88 -6.62
N THR A 26 -12.64 -2.53 -7.26
CA THR A 26 -13.30 -3.44 -8.24
C THR A 26 -12.36 -3.74 -9.42
N ASN A 27 -11.64 -2.74 -9.90
CA ASN A 27 -10.69 -2.94 -11.00
C ASN A 27 -9.56 -3.88 -10.58
N LEU A 28 -9.06 -3.72 -9.36
CA LEU A 28 -8.04 -4.63 -8.84
C LEU A 28 -8.56 -6.07 -8.79
N MET A 29 -9.75 -6.27 -8.21
CA MET A 29 -10.30 -7.62 -8.06
C MET A 29 -10.53 -8.31 -9.42
N LYS A 30 -11.00 -7.56 -10.42
CA LYS A 30 -11.13 -8.08 -11.79
C LYS A 30 -9.78 -8.51 -12.37
N LYS A 31 -8.75 -7.70 -12.14
CA LYS A 31 -7.40 -8.01 -12.61
C LYS A 31 -6.86 -9.26 -11.94
N LEU A 32 -7.04 -9.38 -10.63
CA LEU A 32 -6.59 -10.56 -9.89
C LEU A 32 -7.29 -11.83 -10.39
N GLU A 33 -8.60 -11.74 -10.69
CA GLU A 33 -9.33 -12.86 -11.30
C GLU A 33 -8.75 -13.23 -12.66
N THR A 34 -8.49 -12.24 -13.51
CA THR A 34 -7.95 -12.44 -14.86
C THR A 34 -6.61 -13.19 -14.85
N ILE A 35 -5.74 -12.87 -13.87
CA ILE A 35 -4.41 -13.50 -13.79
C ILE A 35 -4.43 -14.82 -13.01
N GLY A 36 -5.59 -15.25 -12.51
CA GLY A 36 -5.71 -16.49 -11.73
C GLY A 36 -5.06 -16.41 -10.35
N PHE A 37 -5.11 -15.24 -9.72
CA PHE A 37 -4.54 -15.05 -8.39
C PHE A 37 -5.26 -15.92 -7.36
N ASP A 38 -4.49 -16.64 -6.56
CA ASP A 38 -5.01 -17.52 -5.50
C ASP A 38 -4.59 -16.93 -4.15
N THR A 39 -5.56 -16.46 -3.38
CA THR A 39 -5.32 -15.82 -2.07
C THR A 39 -4.65 -16.75 -1.05
N LYS A 40 -4.69 -18.06 -1.30
CA LYS A 40 -4.05 -19.05 -0.41
C LYS A 40 -2.60 -19.33 -0.78
N LYS A 41 -2.20 -19.02 -2.01
CA LYS A 41 -0.88 -19.40 -2.55
C LYS A 41 -0.03 -18.22 -2.98
N ASP A 42 -0.68 -17.12 -3.38
CA ASP A 42 0.00 -15.97 -3.98
C ASP A 42 0.06 -14.79 -3.01
N LEU A 43 0.98 -13.87 -3.27
CA LEU A 43 1.11 -12.63 -2.50
C LEU A 43 0.98 -11.45 -3.46
N LEU A 44 0.24 -10.44 -3.04
CA LEU A 44 0.18 -9.15 -3.72
C LEU A 44 0.82 -8.08 -2.82
N ILE A 45 1.78 -7.34 -3.36
CA ILE A 45 2.44 -6.24 -2.65
C ILE A 45 2.07 -4.93 -3.34
N SER A 46 1.54 -3.98 -2.58
CA SER A 46 1.20 -2.65 -3.07
C SER A 46 2.28 -1.64 -2.73
N VAL A 47 2.55 -0.73 -3.66
CA VAL A 47 3.50 0.37 -3.41
C VAL A 47 2.87 1.51 -2.60
N GLY A 48 1.66 1.33 -2.08
CA GLY A 48 0.96 2.36 -1.30
C GLY A 48 -0.03 3.15 -2.15
N ASP A 49 -0.51 4.26 -1.60
CA ASP A 49 -1.55 5.09 -2.20
C ASP A 49 -2.81 4.29 -2.53
N LEU A 50 -3.34 3.67 -1.48
CA LEU A 50 -4.55 2.85 -1.55
C LEU A 50 -5.80 3.71 -1.68
N VAL A 51 -5.77 4.91 -1.08
CA VAL A 51 -6.94 5.76 -0.89
C VAL A 51 -6.85 7.06 -1.69
N ASP A 52 -7.95 7.80 -1.65
CA ASP A 52 -8.15 9.14 -2.20
C ASP A 52 -8.35 9.12 -3.71
N ARG A 53 -9.11 10.09 -4.19
CA ARG A 53 -9.44 10.33 -5.61
C ARG A 53 -10.49 9.37 -6.17
N GLY A 54 -10.41 8.07 -5.87
CA GLY A 54 -11.40 7.10 -6.32
C GLY A 54 -12.59 6.96 -5.36
N THR A 55 -13.41 5.96 -5.58
CA THR A 55 -14.68 5.81 -4.88
C THR A 55 -14.72 4.67 -3.86
N GLU A 56 -13.86 3.65 -4.01
CA GLU A 56 -13.88 2.45 -3.18
C GLU A 56 -12.72 2.47 -2.19
N ASN A 57 -12.64 3.55 -1.40
CA ASN A 57 -11.49 3.81 -0.52
C ASN A 57 -11.47 2.89 0.70
N VAL A 58 -12.63 2.67 1.32
CA VAL A 58 -12.72 1.78 2.49
C VAL A 58 -12.34 0.35 2.07
N GLU A 59 -12.84 -0.09 0.92
CA GLU A 59 -12.55 -1.43 0.39
C GLU A 59 -11.05 -1.60 0.12
N CYS A 60 -10.40 -0.58 -0.44
CA CYS A 60 -8.95 -0.63 -0.68
C CYS A 60 -8.15 -0.64 0.63
N LEU A 61 -8.58 0.15 1.63
CA LEU A 61 -7.95 0.10 2.96
C LEU A 61 -8.09 -1.27 3.60
N GLU A 62 -9.27 -1.89 3.45
CA GLU A 62 -9.54 -3.19 4.05
C GLU A 62 -8.58 -4.28 3.55
N LEU A 63 -8.00 -4.11 2.36
CA LEU A 63 -7.01 -5.05 1.82
C LEU A 63 -5.85 -5.29 2.80
N ILE A 64 -5.45 -4.28 3.58
CA ILE A 64 -4.32 -4.43 4.51
C ILE A 64 -4.59 -5.42 5.65
N THR A 65 -5.84 -5.84 5.80
CA THR A 65 -6.21 -6.84 6.82
C THR A 65 -6.01 -8.28 6.35
N PHE A 66 -5.83 -8.49 5.05
CA PHE A 66 -5.74 -9.84 4.49
C PHE A 66 -4.29 -10.35 4.44
N PRO A 67 -4.05 -11.62 4.75
CA PRO A 67 -2.67 -12.16 4.78
C PRO A 67 -2.01 -12.24 3.40
N TRP A 68 -2.80 -12.24 2.32
CA TRP A 68 -2.29 -12.30 0.94
C TRP A 68 -1.94 -10.92 0.38
N PHE A 69 -2.13 -9.85 1.16
CA PHE A 69 -1.88 -8.47 0.74
C PHE A 69 -0.89 -7.82 1.69
N ARG A 70 0.13 -7.20 1.14
CA ARG A 70 1.08 -6.36 1.90
C ARG A 70 1.19 -5.03 1.19
N ALA A 71 1.48 -3.99 1.95
CA ALA A 71 1.64 -2.65 1.37
C ALA A 71 2.73 -1.89 2.10
N VAL A 72 3.42 -1.02 1.37
CA VAL A 72 4.17 0.05 2.01
C VAL A 72 3.22 1.24 2.19
N ARG A 73 3.54 2.14 3.11
CA ARG A 73 2.76 3.36 3.34
C ARG A 73 3.05 4.36 2.23
N GLY A 74 2.01 4.78 1.51
CA GLY A 74 2.10 5.86 0.54
C GLY A 74 1.87 7.22 1.19
N ASN A 75 2.08 8.29 0.43
CA ASN A 75 1.85 9.64 0.95
C ASN A 75 0.35 9.89 1.19
N HIS A 76 -0.55 9.25 0.45
CA HIS A 76 -1.99 9.40 0.68
C HIS A 76 -2.42 8.75 2.00
N GLU A 77 -1.85 7.59 2.36
CA GLU A 77 -2.08 7.02 3.69
C GLU A 77 -1.56 7.95 4.78
N GLN A 78 -0.37 8.55 4.58
CA GLN A 78 0.17 9.48 5.55
C GLN A 78 -0.72 10.72 5.72
N MET A 79 -1.20 11.29 4.61
CA MET A 79 -2.12 12.44 4.67
C MET A 79 -3.41 12.11 5.41
N MET A 80 -3.95 10.90 5.18
CA MET A 80 -5.15 10.42 5.89
C MET A 80 -4.88 10.31 7.40
N ILE A 81 -3.78 9.66 7.78
CA ILE A 81 -3.40 9.46 9.18
C ILE A 81 -3.22 10.83 9.87
N ASP A 82 -2.50 11.74 9.22
CA ASP A 82 -2.28 13.08 9.75
C ASP A 82 -3.60 13.86 9.85
N GLY A 83 -4.44 13.77 8.81
CA GLY A 83 -5.73 14.47 8.77
C GLY A 83 -6.71 14.00 9.84
N LEU A 84 -6.60 12.74 10.25
CA LEU A 84 -7.47 12.16 11.29
C LEU A 84 -6.90 12.33 12.70
N SER A 85 -5.65 12.80 12.82
CA SER A 85 -5.04 13.01 14.14
C SER A 85 -5.53 14.32 14.77
N GLU A 86 -5.49 14.39 16.10
CA GLU A 86 -5.94 15.56 16.84
C GLU A 86 -5.19 16.84 16.50
N ARG A 87 -3.96 16.72 16.06
CA ARG A 87 -3.09 17.88 15.76
C ARG A 87 -2.73 17.94 14.28
N GLY A 88 -3.45 17.19 13.46
CA GLY A 88 -3.14 17.07 12.04
C GLY A 88 -3.78 18.13 11.17
N ASN A 89 -3.39 18.14 9.93
CA ASN A 89 -3.86 19.10 8.94
C ASN A 89 -4.86 18.42 7.97
N VAL A 90 -6.13 18.45 8.36
CA VAL A 90 -7.19 17.85 7.55
C VAL A 90 -7.32 18.56 6.19
N ASN A 91 -7.04 19.86 6.14
CA ASN A 91 -7.16 20.61 4.87
C ASN A 91 -6.19 20.10 3.82
N HIS A 92 -4.98 19.74 4.23
CA HIS A 92 -4.00 19.18 3.29
C HIS A 92 -4.52 17.88 2.68
N TRP A 93 -5.12 17.01 3.49
CA TRP A 93 -5.71 15.76 3.00
C TRP A 93 -6.91 16.02 2.09
N LEU A 94 -7.80 16.94 2.48
CA LEU A 94 -8.98 17.29 1.66
C LEU A 94 -8.58 17.77 0.25
N LEU A 95 -7.56 18.62 0.17
CA LEU A 95 -7.06 19.15 -1.10
C LEU A 95 -6.47 18.06 -2.01
N ASN A 96 -6.11 16.92 -1.42
CA ASN A 96 -5.50 15.80 -2.14
C ASN A 96 -6.46 14.62 -2.34
N GLY A 97 -7.75 14.82 -2.08
CA GLY A 97 -8.77 13.83 -2.42
C GLY A 97 -9.41 13.10 -1.24
N GLY A 98 -9.16 13.56 -0.01
CA GLY A 98 -9.65 12.91 1.20
C GLY A 98 -11.12 13.16 1.55
N GLY A 99 -11.84 13.91 0.73
CA GLY A 99 -13.23 14.28 1.00
C GLY A 99 -14.20 13.11 1.16
N TRP A 100 -13.86 11.96 0.57
CA TRP A 100 -14.70 10.76 0.63
C TRP A 100 -15.02 10.34 2.08
N PHE A 101 -14.10 10.55 2.99
CA PHE A 101 -14.24 10.14 4.39
C PHE A 101 -15.44 10.82 5.06
N PHE A 102 -15.62 12.11 4.76
CA PHE A 102 -16.64 12.94 5.39
C PHE A 102 -18.04 12.70 4.83
N ASN A 103 -18.15 11.85 3.79
CA ASN A 103 -19.41 11.42 3.20
C ASN A 103 -19.79 9.99 3.61
N LEU A 104 -19.01 9.34 4.46
CA LEU A 104 -19.29 7.99 4.92
C LEU A 104 -20.46 7.99 5.93
N ASP A 105 -21.23 6.91 5.94
CA ASP A 105 -22.18 6.66 7.02
C ASP A 105 -21.41 6.30 8.31
N TYR A 106 -22.12 6.31 9.43
CA TYR A 106 -21.51 6.15 10.75
C TYR A 106 -20.69 4.85 10.88
N ASP A 107 -21.25 3.73 10.41
CA ASP A 107 -20.58 2.44 10.54
C ASP A 107 -19.30 2.38 9.69
N LYS A 108 -19.36 2.92 8.47
CA LYS A 108 -18.20 2.98 7.59
C LYS A 108 -17.14 3.97 8.10
N GLU A 109 -17.58 5.05 8.74
CA GLU A 109 -16.64 6.00 9.37
C GLU A 109 -15.83 5.31 10.48
N ILE A 110 -16.52 4.54 11.34
CA ILE A 110 -15.85 3.79 12.41
C ILE A 110 -14.84 2.81 11.82
N LEU A 111 -15.26 2.06 10.80
CA LEU A 111 -14.40 1.11 10.13
C LEU A 111 -13.19 1.82 9.51
N ALA A 112 -13.41 2.92 8.80
CA ALA A 112 -12.33 3.67 8.14
C ALA A 112 -11.33 4.21 9.16
N LYS A 113 -11.79 4.69 10.32
CA LYS A 113 -10.90 5.14 11.40
C LYS A 113 -10.04 3.99 11.93
N ALA A 114 -10.64 2.83 12.14
CA ALA A 114 -9.89 1.65 12.60
C ALA A 114 -8.86 1.21 11.57
N LEU A 115 -9.24 1.23 10.29
CA LEU A 115 -8.33 0.88 9.20
C LEU A 115 -7.19 1.92 9.05
N ALA A 116 -7.49 3.21 9.24
CA ALA A 116 -6.47 4.25 9.22
C ALA A 116 -5.46 4.04 10.35
N HIS A 117 -5.94 3.65 11.52
CA HIS A 117 -5.06 3.33 12.64
C HIS A 117 -4.15 2.13 12.31
N LYS A 118 -4.71 1.13 11.63
CA LYS A 118 -3.92 -0.02 11.16
C LYS A 118 -2.92 0.39 10.06
N ALA A 119 -3.32 1.32 9.19
CA ALA A 119 -2.43 1.83 8.13
C ALA A 119 -1.21 2.56 8.72
N ASP A 120 -1.32 3.14 9.93
CA ASP A 120 -0.18 3.75 10.61
C ASP A 120 0.90 2.73 10.99
N GLU A 121 0.58 1.45 10.95
CA GLU A 121 1.54 0.37 11.19
C GLU A 121 2.22 -0.13 9.91
N LEU A 122 1.78 0.34 8.73
CA LEU A 122 2.39 -0.08 7.46
C LEU A 122 3.86 0.35 7.40
N PRO A 123 4.74 -0.52 6.89
CA PRO A 123 6.15 -0.16 6.75
C PRO A 123 6.34 0.86 5.62
N LEU A 124 7.43 1.61 5.68
CA LEU A 124 7.84 2.48 4.57
C LEU A 124 8.59 1.69 3.50
N ILE A 125 9.20 0.57 3.89
CA ILE A 125 10.03 -0.25 3.01
C ILE A 125 9.70 -1.72 3.25
N ILE A 126 9.50 -2.45 2.16
CA ILE A 126 9.45 -3.92 2.18
C ILE A 126 10.66 -4.46 1.43
N GLU A 127 11.43 -5.33 2.09
CA GLU A 127 12.48 -6.11 1.46
C GLU A 127 11.94 -7.50 1.18
N LEU A 128 11.79 -7.82 -0.09
CA LEU A 128 11.34 -9.13 -0.54
C LEU A 128 12.54 -9.98 -0.94
N VAL A 129 12.69 -11.14 -0.36
CA VAL A 129 13.73 -12.09 -0.75
C VAL A 129 13.06 -13.25 -1.48
N SER A 130 13.38 -13.44 -2.75
CA SER A 130 12.77 -14.48 -3.58
C SER A 130 13.76 -15.03 -4.59
N LYS A 131 13.87 -16.33 -4.66
CA LYS A 131 14.72 -17.06 -5.63
C LYS A 131 16.17 -16.54 -5.59
N GLY A 132 16.68 -16.30 -4.40
CA GLY A 132 18.06 -15.84 -4.21
C GLY A 132 18.30 -14.36 -4.51
N LYS A 133 17.25 -13.60 -4.83
CA LYS A 133 17.34 -12.18 -5.14
C LYS A 133 16.62 -11.35 -4.08
N LYS A 134 17.09 -10.14 -3.89
CA LYS A 134 16.46 -9.14 -3.03
C LYS A 134 15.79 -8.07 -3.87
N TYR A 135 14.58 -7.72 -3.50
CA TYR A 135 13.82 -6.62 -4.09
C TYR A 135 13.43 -5.66 -2.99
N VAL A 136 13.61 -4.37 -3.24
CA VAL A 136 13.20 -3.34 -2.29
C VAL A 136 11.98 -2.62 -2.87
N ILE A 137 10.92 -2.57 -2.09
CA ILE A 137 9.66 -1.93 -2.49
C ILE A 137 9.43 -0.75 -1.55
N CYS A 138 9.25 0.43 -2.12
CA CYS A 138 8.91 1.64 -1.40
C CYS A 138 8.03 2.51 -2.28
N HIS A 139 7.32 3.47 -1.67
CA HIS A 139 6.39 4.31 -2.42
C HIS A 139 7.12 5.37 -3.26
N ALA A 140 8.15 5.97 -2.68
CA ALA A 140 8.93 7.04 -3.33
C ALA A 140 10.42 6.75 -3.20
N ASP A 141 11.25 7.68 -3.60
CA ASP A 141 12.69 7.50 -3.56
C ASP A 141 13.19 7.04 -2.18
N TYR A 142 13.93 5.95 -2.19
CA TYR A 142 14.61 5.44 -1.03
C TYR A 142 16.02 6.03 -1.02
N PRO A 143 16.36 6.89 -0.06
CA PRO A 143 17.74 7.38 0.03
C PRO A 143 18.63 6.21 0.45
N CYS A 144 19.33 5.63 -0.50
CA CYS A 144 20.25 4.54 -0.28
C CYS A 144 21.62 5.12 0.04
N ASP A 145 21.81 5.55 1.25
CA ASP A 145 23.15 5.77 1.79
C ASP A 145 23.67 4.42 2.22
N UNK A 146 23.97 3.92 1.33
CA UNK A 146 24.35 2.69 1.66
C UNK A 146 25.59 2.23 1.57
N UNK A 147 25.93 2.35 2.26
CA UNK A 147 27.00 1.70 2.22
C UNK A 147 26.75 0.28 2.26
N UNK A 148 26.20 -0.01 1.76
CA UNK A 148 26.27 -1.34 1.84
C UNK A 148 26.48 -1.87 0.62
N UNK A 149 27.25 -1.86 0.52
CA UNK A 149 27.76 -2.43 -0.46
C UNK A 149 27.26 -3.61 -0.99
N GLY A 150 27.19 -3.75 -1.82
CA GLY A 150 27.37 -4.97 -2.49
C GLY A 150 26.07 -5.55 -3.06
N THR A 151 26.04 -5.44 -4.32
CA THR A 151 25.21 -6.14 -5.31
C THR A 151 24.04 -5.33 -5.86
N ALA A 152 24.07 -5.27 -7.15
CA ALA A 152 23.28 -4.46 -8.06
C ALA A 152 21.80 -4.33 -7.69
N ASN A 153 21.40 -3.09 -7.49
CA ASN A 153 20.00 -2.71 -7.40
C ASN A 153 19.45 -2.55 -8.82
N GLU A 154 18.63 -3.47 -9.23
CA GLU A 154 17.75 -3.19 -10.36
C GLU A 154 16.47 -2.62 -9.76
N SER A 155 16.36 -1.30 -9.78
CA SER A 155 15.10 -0.64 -9.44
C SER A 155 14.12 -0.83 -10.60
N ALA A 156 13.11 -1.63 -10.34
CA ALA A 156 12.01 -1.74 -11.29
C ALA A 156 11.06 -0.55 -11.04
N THR A 157 11.41 0.59 -11.61
CA THR A 157 10.44 1.69 -11.70
C THR A 157 9.58 1.45 -12.95
N HIS A 158 8.40 0.94 -12.73
CA HIS A 158 7.42 0.91 -13.81
C HIS A 158 6.69 2.25 -13.81
N LYS A 159 7.10 3.15 -14.69
CA LYS A 159 6.33 4.35 -15.00
C LYS A 159 5.18 3.94 -15.90
N THR A 160 3.99 3.89 -15.36
CA THR A 160 2.81 3.81 -16.19
C THR A 160 2.56 5.23 -16.72
N GLY A 161 2.88 5.44 -17.94
CA GLY A 161 2.50 6.67 -18.65
C GLY A 161 1.00 6.72 -18.88
N SER A 162 0.48 7.94 -18.79
CA SER A 162 -0.88 8.44 -19.03
C SER A 162 -1.84 7.53 -19.77
#